data_2a36aecfe0a990d13c4e81377cffc287
#
_entry.id   2a36aecfe0a990d13c4e81377cffc287
#
_cell.length_a   1.000
_cell.length_b   1.000
_cell.length_c   1.000
_cell.angle_alpha   90.00
_cell.angle_beta   90.00
_cell.angle_gamma   90.00
#
_symmetry.space_group_name_H-M   'P 1'
#
loop_
_entity.id
_entity.type
_entity.pdbx_description
1 polymer ?
#
loop_
_entity_poly.entity_id
_entity_poly.type
_entity_poly.pdbx_seq_one_letter_code
_entity_poly.pdbx_strand_id
1 'polypeptide(L)'
;MRYLENKKRQAHINAFLRFFTLISAFITFSAFGKNNFALFLNEFRWQLLLALAVVLVYTAFRRFYGYMITFFILLTINFFAVSSIATFHSPFQNGTKVFFAGKQYDTLRLFDFITADSPDIAFVSKVDSLPRQSEIPSQYNFLHALDEDNSGFVLSRFNVEQSGRVNIGHAYAEFVKTNGDANEIMYVAVDFSKLSFTQIKDCLNNLSTFVAEQDNPVVIFGDFNMVAWSAPLSTFILKNNLVVKNGLWDNLRNLVIPQHYYILAYEKSDVFGTIMLNSLNSFPIFTRF
;
A
#
# COMPACT_ATOMS: atom_id res chain seq x y z
N MET A 1 49.72 25.36 -2.46
CA MET A 1 48.77 24.81 -1.46
C MET A 1 47.37 24.61 -2.05
N ARG A 2 46.68 25.64 -2.53
CA ARG A 2 45.30 25.55 -3.10
C ARG A 2 45.13 24.50 -4.23
N TYR A 3 46.12 24.28 -5.09
CA TYR A 3 46.03 23.28 -6.17
C TYR A 3 45.96 21.84 -5.65
N LEU A 4 46.76 21.50 -4.65
CA LEU A 4 46.74 20.16 -4.03
C LEU A 4 45.45 19.90 -3.25
N GLU A 5 44.91 20.91 -2.59
CA GLU A 5 43.60 20.83 -1.92
C GLU A 5 42.45 20.59 -2.91
N ASN A 6 42.46 21.31 -4.04
CA ASN A 6 41.44 21.09 -5.09
C ASN A 6 41.54 19.69 -5.71
N LYS A 7 42.76 19.17 -5.92
CA LYS A 7 42.95 17.81 -6.44
C LYS A 7 42.49 16.74 -5.45
N LYS A 8 42.76 16.92 -4.15
CA LYS A 8 42.27 16.04 -3.09
C LYS A 8 40.73 16.06 -3.02
N ARG A 9 40.13 17.26 -3.01
CA ARG A 9 38.69 17.44 -3.01
C ARG A 9 38.01 16.76 -4.21
N GLN A 10 38.60 16.88 -5.41
CA GLN A 10 38.09 16.22 -6.62
C GLN A 10 38.17 14.70 -6.53
N ALA A 11 39.26 14.17 -5.95
CA ALA A 11 39.40 12.74 -5.72
C ALA A 11 38.32 12.18 -4.77
N HIS A 12 38.01 12.91 -3.67
CA HIS A 12 36.95 12.53 -2.74
C HIS A 12 35.56 12.55 -3.40
N ILE A 13 35.29 13.59 -4.20
CA ILE A 13 34.00 13.66 -4.94
C ILE A 13 33.87 12.48 -5.90
N ASN A 14 34.93 12.17 -6.67
CA ASN A 14 34.89 11.05 -7.58
C ASN A 14 34.75 9.69 -6.86
N ALA A 15 35.39 9.51 -5.72
CA ALA A 15 35.26 8.32 -4.89
C ALA A 15 33.80 8.18 -4.37
N PHE A 16 33.22 9.26 -3.86
CA PHE A 16 31.83 9.29 -3.45
C PHE A 16 30.86 8.95 -4.59
N LEU A 17 31.03 9.57 -5.77
CA LEU A 17 30.16 9.31 -6.92
C LEU A 17 30.27 7.85 -7.39
N ARG A 18 31.46 7.26 -7.40
CA ARG A 18 31.66 5.83 -7.73
C ARG A 18 30.93 4.93 -6.73
N PHE A 19 31.12 5.18 -5.44
CA PHE A 19 30.48 4.41 -4.37
C PHE A 19 28.95 4.53 -4.44
N PHE A 20 28.44 5.74 -4.60
CA PHE A 20 26.99 5.99 -4.75
C PHE A 20 26.43 5.31 -6.00
N THR A 21 27.16 5.33 -7.13
CA THR A 21 26.76 4.60 -8.35
C THR A 21 26.64 3.11 -8.11
N LEU A 22 27.64 2.50 -7.45
CA LEU A 22 27.63 1.06 -7.15
C LEU A 22 26.46 0.68 -6.26
N ILE A 23 26.22 1.43 -5.17
CA ILE A 23 25.09 1.18 -4.27
C ILE A 23 23.77 1.36 -4.99
N SER A 24 23.60 2.44 -5.74
CA SER A 24 22.37 2.72 -6.47
C SER A 24 22.07 1.66 -7.53
N ALA A 25 23.09 1.21 -8.28
CA ALA A 25 22.96 0.12 -9.22
C ALA A 25 22.59 -1.20 -8.50
N PHE A 26 23.27 -1.50 -7.40
CA PHE A 26 22.97 -2.68 -6.60
C PHE A 26 21.52 -2.69 -6.10
N ILE A 27 21.02 -1.58 -5.51
CA ILE A 27 19.64 -1.46 -5.07
C ILE A 27 18.67 -1.59 -6.27
N THR A 28 18.94 -0.91 -7.38
CA THR A 28 18.10 -0.94 -8.57
C THR A 28 17.94 -2.36 -9.12
N PHE A 29 19.03 -3.11 -9.27
CA PHE A 29 19.00 -4.44 -9.86
C PHE A 29 18.63 -5.55 -8.89
N SER A 30 19.00 -5.44 -7.59
CA SER A 30 18.58 -6.42 -6.58
C SER A 30 17.08 -6.39 -6.32
N ALA A 31 16.43 -5.26 -6.57
CA ALA A 31 14.99 -5.12 -6.42
C ALA A 31 14.18 -5.99 -7.40
N PHE A 32 14.78 -6.50 -8.46
CA PHE A 32 14.19 -7.55 -9.32
C PHE A 32 14.41 -8.97 -8.76
N GLY A 33 15.14 -9.11 -7.66
CA GLY A 33 15.34 -10.38 -6.97
C GLY A 33 14.04 -10.91 -6.31
N LYS A 34 14.02 -12.22 -6.08
CA LYS A 34 12.85 -12.94 -5.53
C LYS A 34 13.09 -13.40 -4.09
N ASN A 35 13.84 -12.64 -3.29
CA ASN A 35 14.17 -12.98 -1.91
C ASN A 35 13.82 -11.83 -0.95
N ASN A 36 13.83 -12.12 0.35
CA ASN A 36 13.49 -11.15 1.40
C ASN A 36 14.37 -9.89 1.37
N PHE A 37 15.66 -10.05 1.02
CA PHE A 37 16.58 -8.92 0.92
C PHE A 37 16.23 -7.99 -0.25
N ALA A 38 15.83 -8.55 -1.39
CA ALA A 38 15.36 -7.78 -2.53
C ALA A 38 14.08 -6.98 -2.19
N LEU A 39 13.19 -7.56 -1.40
CA LEU A 39 11.99 -6.86 -0.93
C LEU A 39 12.34 -5.69 -0.03
N PHE A 40 13.20 -5.91 0.96
CA PHE A 40 13.67 -4.84 1.84
C PHE A 40 14.27 -3.69 1.03
N LEU A 41 15.08 -3.97 0.01
CA LEU A 41 15.65 -2.93 -0.85
C LEU A 41 14.58 -2.21 -1.70
N ASN A 42 13.52 -2.92 -2.10
CA ASN A 42 12.40 -2.29 -2.82
C ASN A 42 11.65 -1.24 -1.99
N GLU A 43 11.61 -1.37 -0.68
CA GLU A 43 10.97 -0.40 0.20
C GLU A 43 11.59 1.00 0.07
N PHE A 44 12.88 1.08 -0.26
CA PHE A 44 13.62 2.33 -0.36
C PHE A 44 13.70 2.92 -1.78
N ARG A 45 12.96 2.39 -2.74
CA ARG A 45 13.03 2.90 -4.14
C ARG A 45 12.66 4.37 -4.29
N TRP A 46 11.67 4.85 -3.52
CA TRP A 46 11.32 6.27 -3.55
C TRP A 46 12.46 7.16 -3.04
N GLN A 47 13.07 6.79 -1.93
CA GLN A 47 14.21 7.50 -1.36
C GLN A 47 15.40 7.48 -2.34
N LEU A 48 15.60 6.35 -3.00
CA LEU A 48 16.61 6.22 -4.06
C LEU A 48 16.31 7.15 -5.24
N LEU A 49 15.06 7.23 -5.71
CA LEU A 49 14.65 8.15 -6.78
C LEU A 49 14.98 9.61 -6.44
N LEU A 50 14.65 10.05 -5.22
CA LEU A 50 14.98 11.41 -4.76
C LEU A 50 16.50 11.64 -4.70
N ALA A 51 17.24 10.69 -4.14
CA ALA A 51 18.69 10.78 -4.05
C ALA A 51 19.33 10.83 -5.45
N LEU A 52 18.88 9.99 -6.39
CA LEU A 52 19.34 9.99 -7.77
C LEU A 52 19.03 11.31 -8.49
N ALA A 53 17.84 11.89 -8.28
CA ALA A 53 17.49 13.19 -8.85
C ALA A 53 18.43 14.31 -8.35
N VAL A 54 18.69 14.36 -7.04
CA VAL A 54 19.61 15.36 -6.44
C VAL A 54 21.03 15.19 -6.99
N VAL A 55 21.53 13.96 -7.04
CA VAL A 55 22.90 13.70 -7.55
C VAL A 55 22.99 13.93 -9.07
N LEU A 56 21.92 13.65 -9.82
CA LEU A 56 21.84 13.97 -11.24
C LEU A 56 21.98 15.50 -11.48
N VAL A 57 21.23 16.32 -10.75
CA VAL A 57 21.33 17.78 -10.81
C VAL A 57 22.75 18.23 -10.45
N TYR A 58 23.32 17.71 -9.35
CA TYR A 58 24.70 18.04 -8.96
C TYR A 58 25.71 17.68 -10.04
N THR A 59 25.64 16.49 -10.64
CA THR A 59 26.57 16.05 -11.70
C THR A 59 26.42 16.86 -12.98
N ALA A 60 25.19 17.31 -13.31
CA ALA A 60 24.93 18.24 -14.42
C ALA A 60 25.63 19.60 -14.20
N PHE A 61 25.46 20.22 -13.03
CA PHE A 61 26.12 21.48 -12.67
C PHE A 61 27.65 21.36 -12.69
N ARG A 62 28.19 20.22 -12.27
CA ARG A 62 29.64 19.95 -12.24
C ARG A 62 30.18 19.44 -13.56
N ARG A 63 29.33 19.26 -14.60
CA ARG A 63 29.68 18.76 -15.93
C ARG A 63 30.34 17.37 -15.90
N PHE A 64 29.92 16.50 -14.97
CA PHE A 64 30.37 15.11 -14.88
C PHE A 64 29.51 14.22 -15.78
N TYR A 65 29.61 14.40 -17.11
CA TYR A 65 28.71 13.79 -18.09
C TYR A 65 28.57 12.26 -17.98
N GLY A 66 29.67 11.53 -17.68
CA GLY A 66 29.61 10.09 -17.54
C GLY A 66 28.70 9.66 -16.37
N TYR A 67 28.83 10.31 -15.20
CA TYR A 67 27.97 10.05 -14.06
C TYR A 67 26.54 10.52 -14.30
N MET A 68 26.37 11.65 -14.97
CA MET A 68 25.05 12.18 -15.32
C MET A 68 24.24 11.17 -16.13
N ILE A 69 24.83 10.57 -17.17
CA ILE A 69 24.17 9.55 -18.00
C ILE A 69 23.83 8.32 -17.16
N THR A 70 24.75 7.87 -16.31
CA THR A 70 24.52 6.69 -15.46
C THR A 70 23.37 6.94 -14.48
N PHE A 71 23.35 8.09 -13.79
CA PHE A 71 22.27 8.42 -12.85
C PHE A 71 20.94 8.64 -13.55
N PHE A 72 20.94 9.21 -14.74
CA PHE A 72 19.73 9.34 -15.56
C PHE A 72 19.14 7.97 -15.91
N ILE A 73 19.96 7.02 -16.32
CA ILE A 73 19.50 5.64 -16.62
C ILE A 73 18.93 4.97 -15.35
N LEU A 74 19.65 5.03 -14.22
CA LEU A 74 19.19 4.45 -12.96
C LEU A 74 17.89 5.11 -12.47
N LEU A 75 17.77 6.45 -12.59
CA LEU A 75 16.56 7.19 -12.26
C LEU A 75 15.39 6.72 -13.12
N THR A 76 15.60 6.60 -14.42
CA THR A 76 14.58 6.17 -15.39
C THR A 76 14.07 4.76 -15.07
N ILE A 77 14.97 3.80 -14.82
CA ILE A 77 14.59 2.41 -14.46
C ILE A 77 13.74 2.40 -13.19
N ASN A 78 14.18 3.09 -12.12
CA ASN A 78 13.43 3.13 -10.87
C ASN A 78 12.11 3.89 -11.01
N PHE A 79 12.08 4.98 -11.78
CA PHE A 79 10.85 5.74 -12.05
C PHE A 79 9.81 4.85 -12.75
N PHE A 80 10.17 4.14 -13.82
CA PHE A 80 9.24 3.24 -14.48
C PHE A 80 8.78 2.09 -13.59
N ALA A 81 9.67 1.53 -12.77
CA ALA A 81 9.29 0.47 -11.85
C ALA A 81 8.26 0.91 -10.80
N VAL A 82 8.31 2.17 -10.37
CA VAL A 82 7.37 2.73 -9.40
C VAL A 82 6.11 3.27 -10.09
N SER A 83 6.27 4.02 -11.19
CA SER A 83 5.15 4.68 -11.88
C SER A 83 4.18 3.71 -12.56
N SER A 84 4.64 2.51 -12.94
CA SER A 84 3.77 1.48 -13.53
C SER A 84 2.65 1.02 -12.58
N ILE A 85 2.76 1.31 -11.28
CA ILE A 85 1.83 0.87 -10.25
C ILE A 85 1.25 2.05 -9.47
N ALA A 86 2.04 3.12 -9.27
CA ALA A 86 1.58 4.34 -8.63
C ALA A 86 0.72 5.15 -9.59
N THR A 87 -0.54 4.82 -9.71
CA THR A 87 -1.49 5.67 -10.41
C THR A 87 -1.82 6.85 -9.52
N PHE A 88 -1.44 8.04 -9.96
CA PHE A 88 -1.88 9.29 -9.32
C PHE A 88 -3.35 9.52 -9.69
N HIS A 89 -4.25 8.87 -8.99
CA HIS A 89 -5.67 9.13 -9.16
C HIS A 89 -6.03 10.39 -8.40
N SER A 90 -6.76 11.28 -9.08
CA SER A 90 -7.45 12.39 -8.43
C SER A 90 -8.42 11.82 -7.40
N PRO A 91 -8.51 12.36 -6.19
CA PRO A 91 -9.47 11.90 -5.21
C PRO A 91 -10.88 12.08 -5.75
N PHE A 92 -11.60 10.98 -5.90
CA PHE A 92 -13.00 11.02 -6.27
C PHE A 92 -13.81 11.51 -5.07
N GLN A 93 -14.55 12.58 -5.26
CA GLN A 93 -15.38 13.13 -4.19
C GLN A 93 -16.71 12.36 -3.98
N ASN A 94 -17.07 11.47 -4.90
CA ASN A 94 -18.39 10.83 -4.97
C ASN A 94 -18.34 9.29 -5.06
N GLY A 95 -17.36 8.64 -4.48
CA GLY A 95 -17.23 7.16 -4.53
C GLY A 95 -17.50 6.49 -3.18
N THR A 96 -17.54 5.16 -3.16
CA THR A 96 -17.66 4.36 -1.94
C THR A 96 -16.44 4.51 -1.06
N LYS A 97 -16.65 4.90 0.18
CA LYS A 97 -15.61 5.10 1.17
C LYS A 97 -15.39 3.86 2.02
N VAL A 98 -14.19 3.32 1.98
CA VAL A 98 -13.78 2.13 2.73
C VAL A 98 -12.86 2.53 3.89
N PHE A 99 -13.07 1.92 5.05
CA PHE A 99 -12.22 2.05 6.22
C PHE A 99 -11.66 0.67 6.61
N PHE A 100 -10.38 0.60 6.94
CA PHE A 100 -9.73 -0.61 7.41
C PHE A 100 -8.89 -0.35 8.67
N ALA A 101 -9.08 -1.19 9.69
CA ALA A 101 -8.28 -1.19 10.90
C ALA A 101 -7.72 -2.61 11.16
N GLY A 102 -6.44 -2.80 10.86
CA GLY A 102 -5.76 -4.11 10.87
C GLY A 102 -5.13 -4.53 12.18
N LYS A 103 -5.17 -3.70 13.24
CA LYS A 103 -4.55 -3.99 14.53
C LYS A 103 -5.53 -3.82 15.67
N GLN A 104 -5.14 -4.30 16.86
CA GLN A 104 -5.95 -4.20 18.07
C GLN A 104 -6.14 -2.73 18.47
N TYR A 105 -7.38 -2.29 18.58
CA TYR A 105 -7.78 -0.95 18.98
C TYR A 105 -8.73 -1.02 20.18
N ASP A 106 -8.68 0.01 20.99
CA ASP A 106 -9.74 0.33 21.93
C ASP A 106 -11.04 0.62 21.15
N THR A 107 -12.06 -0.17 21.39
CA THR A 107 -13.34 -0.15 20.67
C THR A 107 -13.98 1.24 20.69
N LEU A 108 -13.92 1.97 21.82
CA LEU A 108 -14.52 3.30 21.95
C LEU A 108 -13.83 4.31 21.02
N ARG A 109 -12.49 4.37 21.05
CA ARG A 109 -11.74 5.27 20.17
C ARG A 109 -11.94 4.95 18.69
N LEU A 110 -12.06 3.65 18.37
CA LEU A 110 -12.32 3.21 17.01
C LEU A 110 -13.67 3.74 16.50
N PHE A 111 -14.72 3.69 17.33
CA PHE A 111 -16.03 4.24 16.96
C PHE A 111 -16.03 5.75 16.80
N ASP A 112 -15.26 6.49 17.60
CA ASP A 112 -15.08 7.93 17.39
C ASP A 112 -14.52 8.20 15.99
N PHE A 113 -13.53 7.41 15.54
CA PHE A 113 -12.97 7.54 14.20
C PHE A 113 -13.96 7.13 13.11
N ILE A 114 -14.62 5.98 13.26
CA ILE A 114 -15.62 5.52 12.28
C ILE A 114 -16.75 6.54 12.16
N THR A 115 -17.19 7.13 13.27
CA THR A 115 -18.24 8.14 13.28
C THR A 115 -17.77 9.43 12.61
N ALA A 116 -16.56 9.89 12.92
CA ALA A 116 -16.00 11.13 12.34
C ALA A 116 -15.69 10.99 10.86
N ASP A 117 -15.16 9.83 10.44
CA ASP A 117 -14.78 9.55 9.07
C ASP A 117 -15.98 9.12 8.21
N SER A 118 -17.02 8.57 8.84
CA SER A 118 -18.28 8.14 8.22
C SER A 118 -18.10 7.30 6.94
N PRO A 119 -17.30 6.20 6.97
CA PRO A 119 -17.13 5.33 5.80
C PRO A 119 -18.43 4.61 5.46
N ASP A 120 -18.55 4.17 4.21
CA ASP A 120 -19.68 3.34 3.77
C ASP A 120 -19.52 1.90 4.21
N ILE A 121 -18.26 1.42 4.24
CA ILE A 121 -17.87 0.09 4.74
C ILE A 121 -16.67 0.24 5.66
N ALA A 122 -16.73 -0.36 6.84
CA ALA A 122 -15.62 -0.42 7.77
C ALA A 122 -15.29 -1.88 8.14
N PHE A 123 -14.04 -2.28 7.90
CA PHE A 123 -13.49 -3.55 8.34
C PHE A 123 -12.54 -3.33 9.51
N VAL A 124 -12.78 -4.05 10.57
CA VAL A 124 -11.96 -4.02 11.78
C VAL A 124 -11.53 -5.45 12.09
N SER A 125 -10.26 -5.75 11.93
CA SER A 125 -9.77 -7.13 12.05
C SER A 125 -9.51 -7.55 13.50
N LYS A 126 -9.32 -6.60 14.42
CA LYS A 126 -9.04 -6.91 15.84
C LYS A 126 -9.56 -5.84 16.77
N VAL A 127 -10.39 -6.25 17.71
CA VAL A 127 -10.91 -5.42 18.81
C VAL A 127 -10.82 -6.20 20.12
N ASP A 128 -10.82 -5.47 21.22
CA ASP A 128 -10.84 -6.08 22.56
C ASP A 128 -12.19 -6.74 22.86
N SER A 129 -13.26 -6.23 22.29
CA SER A 129 -14.62 -6.78 22.41
C SER A 129 -15.48 -6.33 21.21
N LEU A 130 -16.39 -7.18 20.78
CA LEU A 130 -17.39 -6.77 19.79
C LEU A 130 -18.28 -5.66 20.35
N PRO A 131 -18.62 -4.67 19.51
CA PRO A 131 -19.54 -3.60 19.90
C PRO A 131 -20.94 -4.16 20.14
N ARG A 132 -21.65 -3.60 21.10
CA ARG A 132 -23.06 -3.88 21.28
C ARG A 132 -23.87 -3.16 20.19
N GLN A 133 -25.02 -3.68 19.85
CA GLN A 133 -25.89 -3.07 18.84
C GLN A 133 -26.23 -1.60 19.15
N SER A 134 -26.33 -1.24 20.44
CA SER A 134 -26.58 0.13 20.89
C SER A 134 -25.39 1.09 20.71
N GLU A 135 -24.19 0.56 20.53
CA GLU A 135 -22.95 1.32 20.35
C GLU A 135 -22.66 1.59 18.87
N ILE A 136 -23.35 0.88 17.97
CA ILE A 136 -23.18 1.01 16.53
C ILE A 136 -23.89 2.29 16.06
N PRO A 137 -23.17 3.18 15.32
CA PRO A 137 -23.81 4.38 14.76
C PRO A 137 -25.00 3.99 13.88
N SER A 138 -26.13 4.71 14.05
CA SER A 138 -27.42 4.39 13.41
C SER A 138 -27.40 4.38 11.87
N GLN A 139 -26.34 4.90 11.29
CA GLN A 139 -26.13 4.92 9.84
C GLN A 139 -25.71 3.57 9.26
N TYR A 140 -25.32 2.59 10.10
CA TYR A 140 -24.90 1.26 9.65
C TYR A 140 -26.01 0.26 9.85
N ASN A 141 -26.33 -0.47 8.79
CA ASN A 141 -27.40 -1.44 8.75
C ASN A 141 -26.95 -2.88 9.05
N PHE A 142 -25.64 -3.11 9.06
CA PHE A 142 -25.10 -4.46 9.14
C PHE A 142 -23.85 -4.52 10.02
N LEU A 143 -23.85 -5.48 10.93
CA LEU A 143 -22.70 -5.91 11.71
C LEU A 143 -22.47 -7.40 11.49
N HIS A 144 -21.28 -7.77 11.09
CA HIS A 144 -20.86 -9.16 10.96
C HIS A 144 -19.58 -9.39 11.73
N ALA A 145 -19.53 -10.41 12.57
CA ALA A 145 -18.30 -10.86 13.21
C ALA A 145 -17.45 -11.63 12.18
N LEU A 146 -16.16 -11.26 12.08
CA LEU A 146 -15.28 -11.75 11.02
C LEU A 146 -14.68 -13.13 11.32
N ASP A 147 -14.53 -13.48 12.60
CA ASP A 147 -13.94 -14.74 13.02
C ASP A 147 -14.73 -15.42 14.15
N GLU A 148 -14.41 -16.69 14.40
CA GLU A 148 -15.03 -17.48 15.46
C GLU A 148 -14.74 -16.92 16.85
N ASP A 149 -13.60 -16.25 17.02
CA ASP A 149 -13.20 -15.63 18.27
C ASP A 149 -13.85 -14.25 18.50
N ASN A 150 -14.70 -13.81 17.56
CA ASN A 150 -15.35 -12.49 17.59
C ASN A 150 -14.34 -11.33 17.79
N SER A 151 -13.15 -11.46 17.24
CA SER A 151 -12.09 -10.45 17.40
C SER A 151 -12.16 -9.35 16.36
N GLY A 152 -13.00 -9.48 15.33
CA GLY A 152 -13.18 -8.51 14.27
C GLY A 152 -14.62 -8.35 13.83
N PHE A 153 -14.93 -7.26 13.13
CA PHE A 153 -16.26 -6.98 12.61
C PHE A 153 -16.26 -6.13 11.34
N VAL A 154 -17.37 -6.19 10.63
CA VAL A 154 -17.68 -5.33 9.48
C VAL A 154 -18.92 -4.50 9.76
N LEU A 155 -18.86 -3.22 9.47
CA LEU A 155 -20.02 -2.33 9.39
C LEU A 155 -20.26 -1.94 7.94
N SER A 156 -21.50 -1.93 7.51
CA SER A 156 -21.89 -1.50 6.16
C SER A 156 -23.13 -0.61 6.20
N ARG A 157 -23.13 0.44 5.39
CA ARG A 157 -24.33 1.24 5.06
C ARG A 157 -25.17 0.56 3.99
N PHE A 158 -24.54 -0.31 3.18
CA PHE A 158 -25.22 -1.05 2.12
C PHE A 158 -25.81 -2.34 2.67
N ASN A 159 -26.78 -2.86 1.95
CA ASN A 159 -27.29 -4.18 2.22
C ASN A 159 -26.23 -5.23 1.88
N VAL A 160 -25.96 -6.12 2.82
CA VAL A 160 -25.02 -7.23 2.65
C VAL A 160 -25.78 -8.43 2.17
N GLU A 161 -25.40 -8.96 1.00
CA GLU A 161 -25.97 -10.19 0.44
C GLU A 161 -25.24 -11.43 0.94
N GLN A 162 -23.92 -11.33 1.01
CA GLN A 162 -23.06 -12.43 1.42
C GLN A 162 -21.86 -11.88 2.18
N SER A 163 -21.45 -12.59 3.20
CA SER A 163 -20.22 -12.34 3.91
C SER A 163 -19.57 -13.65 4.30
N GLY A 164 -18.28 -13.64 4.48
CA GLY A 164 -17.58 -14.85 4.85
C GLY A 164 -16.06 -14.67 4.90
N ARG A 165 -15.41 -15.81 5.03
CA ARG A 165 -13.97 -15.93 5.14
C ARG A 165 -13.49 -17.00 4.18
N VAL A 166 -12.48 -16.70 3.39
CA VAL A 166 -11.86 -17.62 2.46
C VAL A 166 -10.42 -17.91 2.86
N ASN A 167 -10.05 -19.18 2.87
CA ASN A 167 -8.67 -19.59 3.11
C ASN A 167 -7.84 -19.34 1.85
N ILE A 168 -6.84 -18.48 1.96
CA ILE A 168 -5.90 -18.17 0.88
C ILE A 168 -4.49 -18.76 1.14
N GLY A 169 -4.41 -19.83 1.91
CA GLY A 169 -3.19 -20.57 2.21
C GLY A 169 -2.69 -20.31 3.63
N HIS A 170 -1.77 -19.37 3.82
CA HIS A 170 -1.20 -19.05 5.14
C HIS A 170 -1.98 -17.96 5.89
N ALA A 171 -3.03 -17.43 5.29
CA ALA A 171 -3.93 -16.44 5.87
C ALA A 171 -5.35 -16.68 5.39
N TYR A 172 -6.24 -15.88 5.94
CA TYR A 172 -7.62 -15.78 5.48
C TYR A 172 -7.85 -14.40 4.87
N ALA A 173 -8.67 -14.34 3.84
CA ALA A 173 -9.27 -13.12 3.36
C ALA A 173 -10.72 -13.06 3.83
N GLU A 174 -11.14 -11.94 4.36
CA GLU A 174 -12.50 -11.70 4.82
C GLU A 174 -13.23 -10.93 3.74
N PHE A 175 -14.45 -11.32 3.42
CA PHE A 175 -15.18 -10.66 2.35
C PHE A 175 -16.61 -10.33 2.73
N VAL A 176 -17.08 -9.26 2.10
CA VAL A 176 -18.48 -8.83 2.14
C VAL A 176 -18.91 -8.47 0.73
N LYS A 177 -19.97 -9.10 0.25
CA LYS A 177 -20.64 -8.75 -0.98
C LYS A 177 -21.83 -7.86 -0.66
N THR A 178 -21.86 -6.68 -1.26
CA THR A 178 -22.93 -5.71 -1.04
C THR A 178 -23.68 -5.45 -2.33
N ASN A 179 -24.98 -5.17 -2.17
CA ASN A 179 -25.80 -4.64 -3.23
C ASN A 179 -25.98 -3.14 -2.99
N GLY A 180 -25.20 -2.33 -3.72
CA GLY A 180 -25.30 -0.87 -3.71
C GLY A 180 -26.27 -0.37 -4.79
N ASP A 181 -26.53 0.94 -4.80
CA ASP A 181 -27.53 1.55 -5.70
C ASP A 181 -27.24 1.34 -7.20
N ALA A 182 -26.00 0.99 -7.58
CA ALA A 182 -25.61 0.86 -8.98
C ALA A 182 -25.02 -0.51 -9.35
N ASN A 183 -24.33 -1.20 -8.46
CA ASN A 183 -23.65 -2.46 -8.76
C ASN A 183 -23.42 -3.29 -7.49
N GLU A 184 -23.40 -4.61 -7.67
CA GLU A 184 -22.87 -5.53 -6.67
C GLU A 184 -21.35 -5.43 -6.62
N ILE A 185 -20.79 -5.16 -5.45
CA ILE A 185 -19.33 -5.07 -5.24
C ILE A 185 -18.93 -6.04 -4.13
N MET A 186 -17.84 -6.75 -4.37
CA MET A 186 -17.22 -7.58 -3.34
C MET A 186 -16.03 -6.83 -2.71
N TYR A 187 -16.09 -6.64 -1.42
CA TYR A 187 -15.03 -6.05 -0.62
C TYR A 187 -14.27 -7.14 0.10
N VAL A 188 -12.95 -7.16 -0.04
CA VAL A 188 -12.06 -8.20 0.50
C VAL A 188 -10.99 -7.54 1.37
N ALA A 189 -10.94 -7.92 2.63
CA ALA A 189 -9.93 -7.45 3.56
C ALA A 189 -8.83 -8.51 3.75
N VAL A 190 -7.56 -8.10 3.76
CA VAL A 190 -6.40 -8.97 3.99
C VAL A 190 -5.46 -8.38 5.05
N ASP A 191 -4.86 -9.26 5.87
CA ASP A 191 -3.82 -8.90 6.82
C ASP A 191 -2.63 -9.87 6.69
N PHE A 192 -1.56 -9.43 6.04
CA PHE A 192 -0.32 -10.19 5.86
C PHE A 192 0.79 -9.74 6.79
N SER A 193 0.50 -8.90 7.80
CA SER A 193 1.48 -8.27 8.68
C SER A 193 2.42 -9.25 9.40
N LYS A 194 1.98 -10.51 9.58
CA LYS A 194 2.75 -11.55 10.28
C LYS A 194 3.36 -12.60 9.35
N LEU A 195 3.16 -12.48 8.05
CA LEU A 195 3.59 -13.49 7.09
C LEU A 195 5.00 -13.21 6.57
N SER A 196 5.73 -14.29 6.30
CA SER A 196 7.00 -14.22 5.55
C SER A 196 6.73 -13.99 4.05
N PHE A 197 7.76 -13.55 3.34
CA PHE A 197 7.66 -13.30 1.90
C PHE A 197 7.10 -14.47 1.08
N THR A 198 7.58 -15.68 1.34
CA THR A 198 7.13 -16.88 0.62
C THR A 198 5.65 -17.12 0.87
N GLN A 199 5.23 -17.00 2.13
CA GLN A 199 3.82 -17.15 2.53
C GLN A 199 2.93 -16.10 1.87
N ILE A 200 3.38 -14.83 1.83
CA ILE A 200 2.61 -13.76 1.15
C ILE A 200 2.45 -14.06 -0.33
N LYS A 201 3.51 -14.51 -1.00
CA LYS A 201 3.44 -14.88 -2.42
C LYS A 201 2.41 -15.99 -2.66
N ASP A 202 2.39 -17.00 -1.81
CA ASP A 202 1.41 -18.08 -1.92
C ASP A 202 -0.02 -17.59 -1.66
N CYS A 203 -0.19 -16.72 -0.64
CA CYS A 203 -1.48 -16.06 -0.37
C CYS A 203 -1.95 -15.20 -1.56
N LEU A 204 -1.06 -14.41 -2.17
CA LEU A 204 -1.41 -13.59 -3.34
C LEU A 204 -1.80 -14.44 -4.56
N ASN A 205 -1.17 -15.59 -4.77
CA ASN A 205 -1.54 -16.52 -5.83
C ASN A 205 -2.94 -17.08 -5.61
N ASN A 206 -3.24 -17.53 -4.39
CA ASN A 206 -4.57 -18.08 -4.04
C ASN A 206 -5.65 -16.97 -4.06
N LEU A 207 -5.32 -15.78 -3.56
CA LEU A 207 -6.20 -14.61 -3.65
C LEU A 207 -6.49 -14.24 -5.13
N SER A 208 -5.49 -14.35 -6.02
CA SER A 208 -5.69 -14.13 -7.46
C SER A 208 -6.66 -15.14 -8.07
N THR A 209 -6.61 -16.41 -7.63
CA THR A 209 -7.59 -17.42 -8.07
C THR A 209 -8.99 -17.07 -7.57
N PHE A 210 -9.12 -16.73 -6.28
CA PHE A 210 -10.38 -16.30 -5.70
C PHE A 210 -10.98 -15.08 -6.42
N VAL A 211 -10.17 -14.06 -6.72
CA VAL A 211 -10.61 -12.86 -7.46
C VAL A 211 -11.08 -13.21 -8.88
N ALA A 212 -10.37 -14.12 -9.56
CA ALA A 212 -10.72 -14.53 -10.92
C ALA A 212 -12.03 -15.35 -11.01
N GLU A 213 -12.47 -15.94 -9.91
CA GLU A 213 -13.74 -16.69 -9.81
C GLU A 213 -14.94 -15.78 -9.52
N GLN A 214 -14.71 -14.49 -9.28
CA GLN A 214 -15.80 -13.56 -8.97
C GLN A 214 -16.35 -12.92 -10.23
N ASP A 215 -17.67 -12.94 -10.40
CA ASP A 215 -18.36 -12.25 -11.49
C ASP A 215 -18.49 -10.73 -11.22
N ASN A 216 -18.39 -10.33 -9.96
CA ASN A 216 -18.57 -8.95 -9.52
C ASN A 216 -17.24 -8.20 -9.40
N PRO A 217 -17.25 -6.87 -9.54
CA PRO A 217 -16.08 -6.05 -9.23
C PRO A 217 -15.57 -6.30 -7.81
N VAL A 218 -14.26 -6.49 -7.67
CA VAL A 218 -13.62 -6.75 -6.38
C VAL A 218 -12.80 -5.54 -5.95
N VAL A 219 -12.92 -5.17 -4.68
CA VAL A 219 -12.11 -4.18 -3.99
C VAL A 219 -11.33 -4.88 -2.89
N ILE A 220 -10.02 -4.86 -2.96
CA ILE A 220 -9.15 -5.52 -1.98
C ILE A 220 -8.41 -4.45 -1.19
N PHE A 221 -8.39 -4.57 0.12
CA PHE A 221 -7.71 -3.61 0.96
C PHE A 221 -7.15 -4.26 2.23
N GLY A 222 -6.16 -3.61 2.83
CA GLY A 222 -5.54 -4.10 4.05
C GLY A 222 -4.03 -3.96 4.09
N ASP A 223 -3.41 -4.77 4.95
CA ASP A 223 -1.97 -4.82 5.13
C ASP A 223 -1.36 -5.94 4.26
N PHE A 224 -0.65 -5.55 3.21
CA PHE A 224 0.03 -6.49 2.32
C PHE A 224 1.45 -6.83 2.77
N ASN A 225 1.95 -6.19 3.83
CA ASN A 225 3.31 -6.32 4.37
C ASN A 225 4.42 -6.20 3.30
N MET A 226 4.16 -5.44 2.25
CA MET A 226 5.13 -5.12 1.19
C MET A 226 4.68 -3.89 0.40
N VAL A 227 5.62 -3.22 -0.25
CA VAL A 227 5.33 -2.06 -1.11
C VAL A 227 4.67 -2.49 -2.42
N ALA A 228 3.80 -1.66 -2.99
CA ALA A 228 3.03 -1.98 -4.19
C ALA A 228 3.90 -2.33 -5.41
N TRP A 229 5.08 -1.72 -5.53
CA TRP A 229 6.05 -2.00 -6.59
C TRP A 229 6.98 -3.19 -6.32
N SER A 230 6.77 -3.94 -5.24
CA SER A 230 7.43 -5.23 -5.03
C SER A 230 6.97 -6.25 -6.09
N ALA A 231 7.86 -7.12 -6.54
CA ALA A 231 7.56 -8.04 -7.63
C ALA A 231 6.31 -8.91 -7.40
N PRO A 232 6.04 -9.48 -6.21
CA PRO A 232 4.83 -10.27 -6.00
C PRO A 232 3.56 -9.45 -6.05
N LEU A 233 3.53 -8.29 -5.35
CA LEU A 233 2.31 -7.48 -5.28
C LEU A 233 2.04 -6.78 -6.62
N SER A 234 3.08 -6.29 -7.30
CA SER A 234 2.93 -5.72 -8.64
C SER A 234 2.42 -6.73 -9.65
N THR A 235 2.91 -7.97 -9.59
CA THR A 235 2.42 -9.05 -10.46
C THR A 235 0.95 -9.36 -10.17
N PHE A 236 0.55 -9.42 -8.88
CA PHE A 236 -0.83 -9.62 -8.47
C PHE A 236 -1.75 -8.51 -8.98
N ILE A 237 -1.34 -7.23 -8.79
CA ILE A 237 -2.09 -6.06 -9.25
C ILE A 237 -2.31 -6.11 -10.75
N LEU A 238 -1.24 -6.30 -11.53
CA LEU A 238 -1.31 -6.33 -13.00
C LEU A 238 -2.10 -7.53 -13.53
N LYS A 239 -1.89 -8.73 -12.95
CA LYS A 239 -2.59 -9.94 -13.37
C LYS A 239 -4.11 -9.84 -13.21
N ASN A 240 -4.57 -9.15 -12.17
CA ASN A 240 -6.00 -9.01 -11.86
C ASN A 240 -6.59 -7.69 -12.38
N ASN A 241 -5.86 -6.93 -13.20
CA ASN A 241 -6.29 -5.62 -13.73
C ASN A 241 -6.71 -4.63 -12.63
N LEU A 242 -6.01 -4.67 -11.48
CA LEU A 242 -6.25 -3.78 -10.37
C LEU A 242 -5.34 -2.55 -10.46
N VAL A 243 -5.73 -1.49 -9.78
CA VAL A 243 -4.92 -0.28 -9.58
C VAL A 243 -4.93 0.10 -8.10
N VAL A 244 -3.88 0.78 -7.66
CA VAL A 244 -3.79 1.30 -6.29
C VAL A 244 -4.63 2.58 -6.21
N LYS A 245 -5.61 2.60 -5.30
CA LYS A 245 -6.53 3.72 -5.06
C LYS A 245 -6.14 4.59 -3.86
N ASN A 246 -4.96 4.40 -3.30
CA ASN A 246 -4.47 5.23 -2.19
C ASN A 246 -4.34 6.70 -2.61
N GLY A 247 -4.62 7.61 -1.68
CA GLY A 247 -4.57 9.05 -1.94
C GLY A 247 -3.16 9.58 -2.24
N LEU A 248 -3.07 10.78 -2.82
CA LEU A 248 -1.82 11.44 -3.15
C LEU A 248 -0.92 11.64 -1.92
N TRP A 249 -1.50 11.97 -0.76
CA TRP A 249 -0.75 12.17 0.48
C TRP A 249 -0.15 10.88 1.01
N ASP A 250 -0.83 9.74 0.85
CA ASP A 250 -0.27 8.44 1.19
C ASP A 250 0.92 8.12 0.30
N ASN A 251 0.83 8.44 -0.98
CA ASN A 251 1.94 8.30 -1.92
C ASN A 251 3.11 9.24 -1.57
N LEU A 252 2.86 10.49 -1.20
CA LEU A 252 3.90 11.43 -0.74
C LEU A 252 4.53 10.98 0.58
N ARG A 253 3.74 10.43 1.48
CA ARG A 253 4.24 9.86 2.73
C ARG A 253 5.15 8.66 2.51
N ASN A 254 4.87 7.84 1.49
CA ASN A 254 5.75 6.75 1.04
C ASN A 254 7.16 7.23 0.65
N LEU A 255 7.35 8.53 0.37
CA LEU A 255 8.68 9.10 0.16
C LEU A 255 9.54 9.03 1.43
N VAL A 256 8.92 9.07 2.60
CA VAL A 256 9.61 9.10 3.90
C VAL A 256 9.55 7.75 4.59
N ILE A 257 8.36 7.13 4.64
CA ILE A 257 8.12 5.88 5.34
C ILE A 257 7.45 4.90 4.38
N PRO A 258 8.06 3.73 4.10
CA PRO A 258 7.42 2.70 3.28
C PRO A 258 6.04 2.33 3.83
N GLN A 259 5.04 2.26 2.97
CA GLN A 259 3.70 1.85 3.34
C GLN A 259 3.40 0.46 2.75
N HIS A 260 2.71 -0.34 3.55
CA HIS A 260 2.30 -1.69 3.18
C HIS A 260 0.78 -1.84 3.06
N TYR A 261 0.06 -0.73 3.23
CA TYR A 261 -1.40 -0.69 3.24
C TYR A 261 -1.92 -0.12 1.93
N TYR A 262 -2.77 -0.88 1.26
CA TYR A 262 -3.29 -0.49 -0.04
C TYR A 262 -4.78 -0.74 -0.13
N ILE A 263 -5.41 0.05 -0.99
CA ILE A 263 -6.74 -0.19 -1.55
C ILE A 263 -6.52 -0.48 -3.03
N LEU A 264 -6.87 -1.69 -3.45
CA LEU A 264 -6.73 -2.19 -4.80
C LEU A 264 -8.11 -2.38 -5.40
N ALA A 265 -8.41 -1.76 -6.52
CA ALA A 265 -9.69 -1.88 -7.18
C ALA A 265 -9.52 -1.78 -8.70
N TYR A 266 -10.55 -2.10 -9.48
CA TYR A 266 -10.52 -1.83 -10.92
C TYR A 266 -10.40 -0.33 -11.20
N GLU A 267 -9.75 0.04 -12.31
CA GLU A 267 -9.48 1.43 -12.66
C GLU A 267 -10.74 2.29 -12.69
N LYS A 268 -11.84 1.75 -13.21
CA LYS A 268 -13.13 2.45 -13.35
C LYS A 268 -13.99 2.43 -12.09
N SER A 269 -13.57 1.78 -11.02
CA SER A 269 -14.35 1.74 -9.78
C SER A 269 -14.17 3.02 -8.97
N ASP A 270 -15.28 3.59 -8.55
CA ASP A 270 -15.31 4.78 -7.69
C ASP A 270 -15.21 4.35 -6.21
N VAL A 271 -14.03 3.91 -5.82
CA VAL A 271 -13.74 3.50 -4.44
C VAL A 271 -12.55 4.30 -3.91
N PHE A 272 -12.68 4.80 -2.71
CA PHE A 272 -11.61 5.44 -1.96
C PHE A 272 -11.70 5.02 -0.48
N GLY A 273 -10.67 5.29 0.31
CA GLY A 273 -10.77 4.87 1.68
C GLY A 273 -9.68 5.37 2.60
N THR A 274 -9.90 5.13 3.87
CA THR A 274 -8.99 5.41 4.98
C THR A 274 -8.48 4.10 5.56
N ILE A 275 -7.17 3.96 5.65
CA ILE A 275 -6.53 2.85 6.35
C ILE A 275 -5.96 3.39 7.66
N MET A 276 -6.45 2.84 8.77
CA MET A 276 -5.98 3.22 10.09
C MET A 276 -4.69 2.47 10.42
N LEU A 277 -3.61 3.21 10.53
CA LEU A 277 -2.30 2.69 10.91
C LEU A 277 -2.12 2.81 12.41
N ASN A 278 -1.90 1.69 13.10
CA ASN A 278 -1.53 1.73 14.49
C ASN A 278 -0.08 2.18 14.63
N SER A 279 0.14 3.37 15.13
CA SER A 279 1.35 3.69 15.87
C SER A 279 0.95 4.25 17.21
N LEU A 280 1.67 3.91 18.24
CA LEU A 280 1.47 4.40 19.61
C LEU A 280 1.37 5.93 19.72
N ASN A 281 1.66 6.67 18.64
CA ASN A 281 1.63 8.13 18.54
C ASN A 281 1.18 8.65 17.17
N SER A 282 0.55 7.86 16.31
CA SER A 282 0.19 8.35 14.98
C SER A 282 -1.25 8.84 14.96
N PHE A 283 -1.40 10.08 14.56
CA PHE A 283 -2.68 10.62 14.12
C PHE A 283 -3.28 9.71 13.04
N PRO A 284 -4.61 9.51 13.05
CA PRO A 284 -5.28 8.85 11.95
C PRO A 284 -4.91 9.55 10.65
N ILE A 285 -4.50 8.77 9.67
CA ILE A 285 -4.21 9.31 8.36
C ILE A 285 -5.55 9.49 7.67
N PHE A 286 -6.08 10.69 7.78
CA PHE A 286 -7.22 11.08 7.00
C PHE A 286 -6.75 11.31 5.56
N THR A 287 -7.04 10.39 4.68
CA THR A 287 -7.12 10.69 3.26
C THR A 287 -8.48 11.31 3.01
N ARG A 288 -8.66 12.57 3.46
CA ARG A 288 -9.74 13.41 2.98
C ARG A 288 -9.27 14.04 1.69
N PHE A 289 -9.88 13.63 0.63
CA PHE A 289 -9.90 14.43 -0.61
C PHE A 289 -11.24 14.28 -1.30
#